data_a0d46ad781a3bdee39ba1210f79cb3e0
#
_entry.id   a0d46ad781a3bdee39ba1210f79cb3e0
#
_cell.length_a   1.000
_cell.length_b   1.000
_cell.length_c   1.000
_cell.angle_alpha   90.00
_cell.angle_beta   90.00
_cell.angle_gamma   90.00
#
_symmetry.space_group_name_H-M   'P 1'
#
loop_
_entity.id
_entity.type
_entity.pdbx_description
1 polymer ?
#
loop_
_entity_poly.entity_id
_entity_poly.type
_entity_poly.pdbx_seq_one_letter_code
_entity_poly.pdbx_strand_id
1 'polypeptide(L)'
;NCCIPAPEPAVDCKIPPDSVMKGKHGRRTQESIDRANELLDKFVKTLEGRGIKVDRPTPLKFDEKIATPDWEVEHMFGCMPSRDVIITVGKEMLEATMSFRCRWFEYLAYRPLLQKYFIEDPGMRHETAPKPRLTDKDYHMNYLSEDVSIEQRLKWAEKKYFVTTEEEPLFDAADILRFGKDLIVQHGFTTNLKGIDWLTRHFPDHRIHTVNFPGDPYPIHIDATFTPIRPGLILNNPVRKLPQEQRKLFEDNGWEIVYAAQPAHNSPPDLSYYSVWLSMNVLVLDPCLLYTSDAADD
;
A
#
# COMPACT_ATOMS: atom_id res chain seq x y z
N ASN A 1 -8.72 8.24 5.74
CA ASN A 1 -9.83 7.59 5.05
C ASN A 1 -11.13 7.81 5.81
N CYS A 2 -12.20 8.19 5.13
CA CYS A 2 -13.49 8.47 5.77
C CYS A 2 -14.31 7.21 6.07
N CYS A 3 -13.96 6.06 5.49
CA CYS A 3 -14.66 4.79 5.68
C CYS A 3 -13.76 3.70 6.22
N ILE A 4 -14.35 2.73 6.92
CA ILE A 4 -13.77 1.42 7.17
C ILE A 4 -14.09 0.61 5.92
N PRO A 5 -13.16 -0.16 5.32
CA PRO A 5 -13.40 -0.85 4.07
C PRO A 5 -14.67 -1.71 4.06
N ALA A 6 -15.37 -1.72 2.92
CA ALA A 6 -16.51 -2.59 2.72
C ALA A 6 -16.08 -4.07 2.67
N PRO A 7 -16.94 -5.00 3.11
CA PRO A 7 -16.70 -6.44 2.95
C PRO A 7 -16.51 -6.78 1.47
N GLU A 8 -15.43 -7.48 1.17
CA GLU A 8 -15.10 -8.00 -0.15
C GLU A 8 -13.97 -9.04 -0.05
N PRO A 9 -13.73 -9.90 -1.06
CA PRO A 9 -12.74 -10.97 -0.96
C PRO A 9 -11.37 -10.54 -0.46
N ALA A 10 -10.79 -9.51 -1.06
CA ALA A 10 -9.44 -9.06 -0.69
C ALA A 10 -9.35 -8.36 0.68
N VAL A 11 -10.46 -7.80 1.16
CA VAL A 11 -10.56 -7.16 2.49
C VAL A 11 -10.82 -8.20 3.58
N ASP A 12 -11.78 -9.09 3.35
CA ASP A 12 -12.22 -10.04 4.37
C ASP A 12 -11.12 -11.03 4.77
N CYS A 13 -10.27 -11.43 3.82
CA CYS A 13 -9.13 -12.30 4.12
C CYS A 13 -8.07 -11.65 5.03
N LYS A 14 -8.06 -10.33 5.13
CA LYS A 14 -7.11 -9.54 5.91
C LYS A 14 -7.51 -9.40 7.37
N ILE A 15 -8.79 -9.61 7.68
CA ILE A 15 -9.32 -9.42 9.03
C ILE A 15 -9.21 -10.75 9.80
N PRO A 16 -8.41 -10.82 10.88
CA PRO A 16 -8.39 -12.01 11.73
C PRO A 16 -9.79 -12.32 12.27
N PRO A 17 -10.12 -13.61 12.47
CA PRO A 17 -11.45 -14.03 12.96
C PRO A 17 -11.85 -13.42 14.31
N ASP A 18 -10.87 -13.16 15.18
CA ASP A 18 -11.01 -12.57 16.52
C ASP A 18 -10.87 -11.04 16.53
N SER A 19 -10.71 -10.41 15.36
CA SER A 19 -10.54 -8.97 15.27
C SER A 19 -11.83 -8.23 15.63
N VAL A 20 -11.67 -7.14 16.38
CA VAL A 20 -12.75 -6.16 16.63
C VAL A 20 -13.29 -5.50 15.35
N MET A 21 -12.56 -5.63 14.25
CA MET A 21 -12.94 -5.14 12.94
C MET A 21 -13.92 -6.03 12.19
N LYS A 22 -14.08 -7.29 12.60
CA LYS A 22 -14.93 -8.24 11.90
C LYS A 22 -16.37 -7.74 11.80
N GLY A 23 -16.88 -7.68 10.58
CA GLY A 23 -18.23 -7.19 10.27
C GLY A 23 -18.43 -5.68 10.41
N LYS A 24 -17.38 -4.93 10.73
CA LYS A 24 -17.45 -3.45 10.81
C LYS A 24 -17.01 -2.85 9.49
N HIS A 25 -17.88 -2.06 8.90
CA HIS A 25 -17.61 -1.28 7.69
C HIS A 25 -18.43 0.01 7.70
N GLY A 26 -18.21 0.88 6.70
CA GLY A 26 -18.96 2.11 6.54
C GLY A 26 -18.24 3.37 7.03
N ARG A 27 -18.96 4.47 7.05
CA ARG A 27 -18.42 5.78 7.41
C ARG A 27 -17.90 5.80 8.85
N ARG A 28 -16.70 6.35 9.05
CA ARG A 28 -16.16 6.64 10.37
C ARG A 28 -16.93 7.76 11.05
N THR A 29 -16.85 7.84 12.39
CA THR A 29 -17.41 8.95 13.13
C THR A 29 -16.83 10.28 12.66
N GLN A 30 -17.62 11.37 12.74
CA GLN A 30 -17.15 12.70 12.35
C GLN A 30 -15.95 13.12 13.20
N GLU A 31 -15.95 12.81 14.49
CA GLU A 31 -14.81 13.05 15.39
C GLU A 31 -13.52 12.41 14.91
N SER A 32 -13.57 11.13 14.50
CA SER A 32 -12.41 10.43 13.94
C SER A 32 -11.91 11.06 12.63
N ILE A 33 -12.83 11.52 11.79
CA ILE A 33 -12.48 12.21 10.54
C ILE A 33 -11.84 13.57 10.84
N ASP A 34 -12.39 14.33 11.78
CA ASP A 34 -11.88 15.66 12.15
C ASP A 34 -10.49 15.55 12.77
N ARG A 35 -10.28 14.56 13.66
CA ARG A 35 -8.96 14.28 14.25
C ARG A 35 -7.92 13.92 13.16
N ALA A 36 -8.28 13.06 12.20
CA ALA A 36 -7.41 12.74 11.09
C ALA A 36 -7.05 13.98 10.25
N ASN A 37 -8.01 14.87 10.00
CA ASN A 37 -7.77 16.11 9.28
C ASN A 37 -6.83 17.06 10.05
N GLU A 38 -6.98 17.18 11.36
CA GLU A 38 -6.04 17.96 12.20
C GLU A 38 -4.61 17.48 12.09
N LEU A 39 -4.40 16.14 12.14
CA LEU A 39 -3.07 15.54 11.99
C LEU A 39 -2.50 15.78 10.59
N LEU A 40 -3.32 15.64 9.55
CA LEU A 40 -2.93 15.95 8.18
C LEU A 40 -2.59 17.44 8.01
N ASP A 41 -3.31 18.34 8.66
CA ASP A 41 -3.03 19.79 8.62
C ASP A 41 -1.71 20.13 9.33
N LYS A 42 -1.40 19.47 10.45
CA LYS A 42 -0.09 19.59 11.11
C LYS A 42 1.04 19.11 10.18
N PHE A 43 0.83 17.97 9.52
CA PHE A 43 1.78 17.43 8.56
C PHE A 43 2.01 18.38 7.37
N VAL A 44 0.94 18.92 6.78
CA VAL A 44 1.03 19.93 5.71
C VAL A 44 1.87 21.13 6.16
N LYS A 45 1.57 21.71 7.33
CA LYS A 45 2.33 22.84 7.88
C LYS A 45 3.82 22.52 8.04
N THR A 46 4.15 21.29 8.45
CA THR A 46 5.54 20.84 8.57
C THR A 46 6.25 20.80 7.23
N LEU A 47 5.59 20.29 6.18
CA LEU A 47 6.13 20.23 4.83
C LEU A 47 6.28 21.62 4.21
N GLU A 48 5.23 22.46 4.31
CA GLU A 48 5.23 23.83 3.79
C GLU A 48 6.28 24.71 4.48
N GLY A 49 6.47 24.55 5.81
CA GLY A 49 7.54 25.19 6.56
C GLY A 49 8.95 24.82 6.10
N ARG A 50 9.10 23.77 5.29
CA ARG A 50 10.33 23.35 4.61
C ARG A 50 10.36 23.71 3.12
N GLY A 51 9.42 24.53 2.66
CA GLY A 51 9.32 24.94 1.26
C GLY A 51 8.74 23.88 0.33
N ILE A 52 8.13 22.81 0.86
CA ILE A 52 7.49 21.78 0.06
C ILE A 52 6.05 22.19 -0.19
N LYS A 53 5.67 22.29 -1.46
CA LYS A 53 4.27 22.53 -1.84
C LYS A 53 3.45 21.26 -1.62
N VAL A 54 2.31 21.38 -0.96
CA VAL A 54 1.39 20.29 -0.72
C VAL A 54 0.08 20.51 -1.47
N ASP A 55 -0.23 19.61 -2.39
CA ASP A 55 -1.53 19.55 -3.06
C ASP A 55 -2.36 18.40 -2.48
N ARG A 56 -3.67 18.58 -2.34
CA ARG A 56 -4.59 17.56 -1.82
C ARG A 56 -5.51 17.03 -2.92
N PRO A 57 -5.88 15.74 -2.88
CA PRO A 57 -6.82 15.16 -3.83
C PRO A 57 -8.20 15.82 -3.71
N THR A 58 -8.97 15.73 -4.78
CA THR A 58 -10.37 16.19 -4.80
C THR A 58 -11.25 15.22 -4.00
N PRO A 59 -12.03 15.68 -3.02
CA PRO A 59 -12.94 14.82 -2.28
C PRO A 59 -13.97 14.15 -3.21
N LEU A 60 -14.19 12.86 -2.98
CA LEU A 60 -15.26 12.08 -3.59
C LEU A 60 -16.28 11.67 -2.50
N LYS A 61 -17.45 11.19 -2.92
CA LYS A 61 -18.43 10.58 -2.03
C LYS A 61 -18.04 9.12 -1.75
N PHE A 62 -17.13 8.92 -0.80
CA PHE A 62 -16.58 7.60 -0.50
C PHE A 62 -17.55 6.68 0.25
N ASP A 63 -18.63 7.23 0.85
CA ASP A 63 -19.63 6.54 1.64
C ASP A 63 -20.88 6.13 0.83
N GLU A 64 -20.81 6.21 -0.49
CA GLU A 64 -21.85 5.74 -1.41
C GLU A 64 -21.47 4.40 -2.06
N LYS A 65 -22.51 3.61 -2.35
CA LYS A 65 -22.38 2.36 -3.09
C LYS A 65 -21.76 2.58 -4.47
N ILE A 66 -20.85 1.70 -4.85
CA ILE A 66 -20.23 1.70 -6.18
C ILE A 66 -20.36 0.35 -6.84
N ALA A 67 -20.41 0.35 -8.16
CA ALA A 67 -20.52 -0.85 -8.96
C ALA A 67 -19.77 -0.74 -10.29
N THR A 68 -19.39 -1.89 -10.80
CA THR A 68 -19.00 -2.15 -12.19
C THR A 68 -19.96 -3.17 -12.80
N PRO A 69 -19.85 -3.55 -14.08
CA PRO A 69 -20.64 -4.64 -14.62
C PRO A 69 -20.42 -6.00 -13.93
N ASP A 70 -19.31 -6.17 -13.21
CA ASP A 70 -18.89 -7.47 -12.66
C ASP A 70 -19.13 -7.62 -11.15
N TRP A 71 -19.19 -6.50 -10.42
CA TRP A 71 -19.35 -6.51 -8.97
C TRP A 71 -19.90 -5.18 -8.45
N GLU A 72 -20.36 -5.20 -7.20
CA GLU A 72 -20.73 -4.01 -6.42
C GLU A 72 -20.18 -4.13 -5.00
N VAL A 73 -19.91 -2.99 -4.36
CA VAL A 73 -19.55 -2.87 -2.93
C VAL A 73 -20.32 -1.73 -2.30
N GLU A 74 -20.57 -1.84 -1.00
CA GLU A 74 -21.43 -0.93 -0.26
C GLU A 74 -20.90 0.51 -0.24
N HIS A 75 -19.57 0.69 -0.31
CA HIS A 75 -18.92 2.01 -0.35
C HIS A 75 -17.43 1.87 -0.71
N MET A 76 -16.80 2.99 -1.03
CA MET A 76 -15.34 3.08 -1.19
C MET A 76 -14.63 3.16 0.16
N PHE A 77 -13.29 3.11 0.14
CA PHE A 77 -12.46 3.23 1.33
C PHE A 77 -12.06 4.69 1.61
N GLY A 78 -11.46 5.38 0.65
CA GLY A 78 -10.98 6.76 0.78
C GLY A 78 -9.87 7.10 -0.20
N CYS A 79 -9.15 8.19 0.05
CA CYS A 79 -8.01 8.61 -0.79
C CYS A 79 -6.84 9.18 0.03
N MET A 80 -6.74 8.87 1.31
CA MET A 80 -5.65 9.39 2.13
C MET A 80 -4.27 8.81 1.73
N PRO A 81 -4.12 7.49 1.46
CA PRO A 81 -2.84 6.93 1.09
C PRO A 81 -2.61 7.03 -0.43
N SER A 82 -2.18 8.21 -0.89
CA SER A 82 -1.90 8.45 -2.31
C SER A 82 -0.86 7.49 -2.90
N ARG A 83 0.11 7.09 -2.08
CA ARG A 83 1.18 6.19 -2.46
C ARG A 83 0.69 4.76 -2.81
N ASP A 84 -0.48 4.36 -2.31
CA ASP A 84 -1.05 3.05 -2.63
C ASP A 84 -1.58 3.02 -4.07
N VAL A 85 -2.03 4.18 -4.57
CA VAL A 85 -2.73 4.33 -5.86
C VAL A 85 -1.81 4.81 -6.96
N ILE A 86 -0.80 5.63 -6.62
CA ILE A 86 0.07 6.29 -7.60
C ILE A 86 1.53 6.04 -7.25
N ILE A 87 2.29 5.59 -8.25
CA ILE A 87 3.74 5.54 -8.16
C ILE A 87 4.37 6.51 -9.16
N THR A 88 5.40 7.22 -8.71
CA THR A 88 6.23 8.06 -9.58
C THR A 88 7.55 7.34 -9.88
N VAL A 89 7.83 7.08 -11.16
CA VAL A 89 9.09 6.49 -11.63
C VAL A 89 9.71 7.44 -12.67
N GLY A 90 10.82 8.07 -12.31
CA GLY A 90 11.41 9.12 -13.15
C GLY A 90 10.45 10.28 -13.38
N LYS A 91 10.03 10.49 -14.62
CA LYS A 91 9.08 11.54 -15.01
C LYS A 91 7.63 11.02 -15.15
N GLU A 92 7.39 9.78 -14.87
CA GLU A 92 6.09 9.16 -15.02
C GLU A 92 5.37 9.04 -13.68
N MET A 93 4.11 9.46 -13.65
CA MET A 93 3.14 9.18 -12.59
C MET A 93 2.16 8.13 -13.12
N LEU A 94 2.27 6.91 -12.58
CA LEU A 94 1.48 5.75 -12.99
C LEU A 94 0.38 5.47 -11.96
N GLU A 95 -0.88 5.41 -12.43
CA GLU A 95 -1.99 4.91 -11.64
C GLU A 95 -1.94 3.37 -11.58
N ALA A 96 -1.88 2.81 -10.38
CA ALA A 96 -1.86 1.37 -10.15
C ALA A 96 -3.17 0.68 -10.55
N THR A 97 -3.13 -0.64 -10.71
CA THR A 97 -4.31 -1.45 -11.01
C THR A 97 -5.34 -1.40 -9.90
N MET A 98 -4.91 -1.44 -8.66
CA MET A 98 -5.62 -1.69 -7.41
C MET A 98 -6.25 -3.09 -7.35
N SER A 99 -6.04 -3.78 -6.24
CA SER A 99 -6.51 -5.15 -6.03
C SER A 99 -7.79 -5.23 -5.20
N PHE A 100 -8.20 -4.15 -4.55
CA PHE A 100 -9.42 -4.08 -3.75
C PHE A 100 -10.53 -3.38 -4.53
N ARG A 101 -11.72 -4.00 -4.59
CA ARG A 101 -12.90 -3.42 -5.25
C ARG A 101 -13.29 -2.07 -4.65
N CYS A 102 -13.30 -1.95 -3.34
CA CYS A 102 -13.61 -0.69 -2.65
C CYS A 102 -12.57 0.42 -2.87
N ARG A 103 -11.41 0.09 -3.41
CA ARG A 103 -10.32 1.04 -3.74
C ARG A 103 -10.18 1.31 -5.24
N TRP A 104 -10.88 0.57 -6.07
CA TRP A 104 -10.71 0.57 -7.52
C TRP A 104 -10.88 1.96 -8.15
N PHE A 105 -11.77 2.80 -7.60
CA PHE A 105 -12.06 4.16 -8.09
C PHE A 105 -11.27 5.25 -7.37
N GLU A 106 -10.39 4.96 -6.44
CA GLU A 106 -9.65 5.98 -5.66
C GLU A 106 -8.81 6.91 -6.54
N TYR A 107 -8.32 6.43 -7.68
CA TYR A 107 -7.57 7.23 -8.65
C TYR A 107 -8.33 8.46 -9.15
N LEU A 108 -9.67 8.44 -9.14
CA LEU A 108 -10.49 9.57 -9.56
C LEU A 108 -10.29 10.81 -8.67
N ALA A 109 -9.99 10.60 -7.40
CA ALA A 109 -9.69 11.72 -6.49
C ALA A 109 -8.39 12.46 -6.87
N TYR A 110 -7.44 11.76 -7.49
CA TYR A 110 -6.14 12.31 -7.88
C TYR A 110 -6.11 12.84 -9.32
N ARG A 111 -7.04 12.41 -10.18
CA ARG A 111 -7.08 12.78 -11.60
C ARG A 111 -7.00 14.29 -11.85
N PRO A 112 -7.72 15.17 -11.12
CA PRO A 112 -7.60 16.62 -11.32
C PRO A 112 -6.19 17.15 -11.06
N LEU A 113 -5.48 16.60 -10.05
CA LEU A 113 -4.09 16.98 -9.76
C LEU A 113 -3.13 16.47 -10.84
N LEU A 114 -3.28 15.23 -11.27
CA LEU A 114 -2.45 14.64 -12.31
C LEU A 114 -2.61 15.38 -13.64
N GLN A 115 -3.84 15.77 -13.99
CA GLN A 115 -4.11 16.59 -15.18
C GLN A 115 -3.47 17.98 -15.07
N LYS A 116 -3.55 18.61 -13.91
CA LYS A 116 -2.87 19.88 -13.63
C LYS A 116 -1.37 19.76 -13.84
N TYR A 117 -0.73 18.77 -13.24
CA TYR A 117 0.71 18.56 -13.35
C TYR A 117 1.14 18.25 -14.79
N PHE A 118 0.35 17.45 -15.51
CA PHE A 118 0.59 17.15 -16.93
C PHE A 118 0.58 18.41 -17.81
N ILE A 119 -0.31 19.38 -17.50
CA ILE A 119 -0.38 20.65 -18.22
C ILE A 119 0.78 21.58 -17.84
N GLU A 120 1.13 21.62 -16.53
CA GLU A 120 2.16 22.51 -15.99
C GLU A 120 3.59 22.05 -16.29
N ASP A 121 3.82 20.74 -16.42
CA ASP A 121 5.14 20.15 -16.71
C ASP A 121 5.12 19.33 -18.01
N PRO A 122 5.63 19.89 -19.13
CA PRO A 122 5.71 19.17 -20.41
C PRO A 122 6.60 17.90 -20.38
N GLY A 123 7.40 17.73 -19.36
CA GLY A 123 8.23 16.54 -19.16
C GLY A 123 7.55 15.41 -18.39
N MET A 124 6.43 15.70 -17.75
CA MET A 124 5.68 14.72 -16.97
C MET A 124 4.87 13.78 -17.88
N ARG A 125 4.88 12.50 -17.55
CA ARG A 125 4.01 11.49 -18.16
C ARG A 125 2.96 11.06 -17.15
N HIS A 126 1.71 11.02 -17.57
CA HIS A 126 0.60 10.45 -16.80
C HIS A 126 0.13 9.19 -17.52
N GLU A 127 0.28 8.07 -16.85
CA GLU A 127 -0.08 6.76 -17.37
C GLU A 127 -1.05 6.04 -16.41
N THR A 128 -1.83 5.14 -16.97
CA THR A 128 -2.76 4.29 -16.21
C THR A 128 -2.48 2.83 -16.51
N ALA A 129 -2.18 2.04 -15.50
CA ALA A 129 -2.11 0.59 -15.65
C ALA A 129 -3.47 0.02 -16.08
N PRO A 130 -3.51 -1.17 -16.72
CA PRO A 130 -4.76 -1.82 -17.06
C PRO A 130 -5.67 -1.90 -15.84
N LYS A 131 -6.92 -1.45 -15.97
CA LYS A 131 -7.89 -1.55 -14.88
C LYS A 131 -8.49 -2.96 -14.89
N PRO A 132 -8.22 -3.79 -13.86
CA PRO A 132 -8.70 -5.16 -13.82
C PRO A 132 -10.21 -5.17 -13.61
N ARG A 133 -10.86 -6.24 -14.04
CA ARG A 133 -12.30 -6.42 -13.80
C ARG A 133 -12.61 -6.76 -12.35
N LEU A 134 -11.65 -7.38 -11.63
CA LEU A 134 -11.78 -7.83 -10.23
C LEU A 134 -13.00 -8.76 -10.03
N THR A 135 -13.18 -9.70 -10.94
CA THR A 135 -14.20 -10.75 -10.80
C THR A 135 -13.83 -11.71 -9.66
N ASP A 136 -14.71 -12.63 -9.29
CA ASP A 136 -14.40 -13.66 -8.28
C ASP A 136 -13.26 -14.59 -8.70
N LYS A 137 -12.91 -14.64 -10.01
CA LYS A 137 -11.78 -15.42 -10.51
C LYS A 137 -10.42 -14.80 -10.13
N ASP A 138 -10.40 -13.51 -9.81
CA ASP A 138 -9.19 -12.81 -9.37
C ASP A 138 -8.81 -13.15 -7.94
N TYR A 139 -9.64 -13.93 -7.23
CA TYR A 139 -9.42 -14.28 -5.83
C TYR A 139 -9.50 -15.78 -5.57
N HIS A 140 -8.62 -16.27 -4.71
CA HIS A 140 -8.72 -17.60 -4.12
C HIS A 140 -9.76 -17.59 -2.99
N MET A 141 -11.00 -17.94 -3.30
CA MET A 141 -12.13 -17.84 -2.37
C MET A 141 -11.96 -18.70 -1.11
N ASN A 142 -11.19 -19.81 -1.17
CA ASN A 142 -10.82 -20.60 0.01
C ASN A 142 -9.91 -19.85 1.00
N TYR A 143 -9.25 -18.77 0.57
CA TYR A 143 -8.47 -17.90 1.43
C TYR A 143 -9.33 -17.14 2.44
N LEU A 144 -10.62 -17.01 2.16
CA LEU A 144 -11.61 -16.26 2.92
C LEU A 144 -12.26 -17.06 4.04
N SER A 145 -12.01 -18.38 4.08
CA SER A 145 -12.62 -19.23 5.11
C SER A 145 -12.21 -18.77 6.51
N GLU A 146 -13.19 -18.67 7.41
CA GLU A 146 -12.99 -18.33 8.81
C GLU A 146 -12.12 -19.35 9.54
N ASP A 147 -12.07 -20.58 9.02
CA ASP A 147 -11.29 -21.69 9.60
C ASP A 147 -9.78 -21.62 9.26
N VAL A 148 -9.36 -20.65 8.44
CA VAL A 148 -7.95 -20.51 8.06
C VAL A 148 -7.15 -19.88 9.17
N SER A 149 -6.38 -20.72 9.87
CA SER A 149 -5.49 -20.27 10.94
C SER A 149 -4.32 -19.41 10.46
N ILE A 150 -3.73 -18.62 11.35
CA ILE A 150 -2.49 -17.87 11.08
C ILE A 150 -1.37 -18.80 10.64
N GLU A 151 -1.24 -19.98 11.26
CA GLU A 151 -0.25 -20.98 10.87
C GLU A 151 -0.44 -21.45 9.42
N GLN A 152 -1.69 -21.67 9.00
CA GLN A 152 -1.99 -22.03 7.61
C GLN A 152 -1.64 -20.89 6.64
N ARG A 153 -1.91 -19.64 7.02
CA ARG A 153 -1.53 -18.47 6.22
C ARG A 153 -0.03 -18.31 6.07
N LEU A 154 0.74 -18.54 7.13
CA LEU A 154 2.21 -18.55 7.06
C LEU A 154 2.72 -19.65 6.12
N LYS A 155 2.15 -20.87 6.20
CA LYS A 155 2.48 -21.95 5.25
C LYS A 155 2.15 -21.59 3.79
N TRP A 156 1.07 -20.84 3.59
CA TRP A 156 0.73 -20.32 2.26
C TRP A 156 1.69 -19.23 1.80
N ALA A 157 2.05 -18.29 2.68
CA ALA A 157 3.03 -17.24 2.38
C ALA A 157 4.40 -17.81 1.99
N GLU A 158 4.88 -18.87 2.69
CA GLU A 158 6.08 -19.61 2.31
C GLU A 158 6.01 -20.19 0.89
N LYS A 159 4.82 -20.66 0.49
CA LYS A 159 4.55 -21.21 -0.85
C LYS A 159 4.20 -20.13 -1.87
N LYS A 160 4.20 -18.86 -1.49
CA LYS A 160 3.79 -17.71 -2.32
C LYS A 160 2.35 -17.86 -2.85
N TYR A 161 1.48 -18.46 -2.06
CA TYR A 161 0.05 -18.60 -2.32
C TYR A 161 -0.69 -17.53 -1.53
N PHE A 162 -1.33 -16.59 -2.24
CA PHE A 162 -1.98 -15.42 -1.67
C PHE A 162 -3.46 -15.37 -2.07
N VAL A 163 -4.18 -14.36 -1.60
CA VAL A 163 -5.61 -14.22 -1.89
C VAL A 163 -5.87 -13.92 -3.36
N THR A 164 -5.00 -13.15 -4.01
CA THR A 164 -5.12 -12.84 -5.44
C THR A 164 -4.63 -14.02 -6.30
N THR A 165 -5.36 -14.28 -7.38
CA THR A 165 -4.96 -15.26 -8.40
C THR A 165 -4.08 -14.60 -9.46
N GLU A 166 -3.69 -15.40 -10.46
CA GLU A 166 -2.99 -14.90 -11.65
C GLU A 166 -3.99 -14.70 -12.84
N GLU A 167 -5.27 -14.36 -12.58
CA GLU A 167 -6.26 -14.14 -13.65
C GLU A 167 -5.94 -12.86 -14.43
N GLU A 168 -5.81 -11.72 -13.74
CA GLU A 168 -5.46 -10.44 -14.32
C GLU A 168 -4.21 -9.84 -13.67
N PRO A 169 -3.50 -8.88 -14.32
CA PRO A 169 -2.40 -8.15 -13.67
C PRO A 169 -2.91 -7.30 -12.50
N LEU A 170 -2.43 -7.58 -11.29
CA LEU A 170 -2.78 -6.85 -10.07
C LEU A 170 -1.54 -6.33 -9.38
N PHE A 171 -1.55 -5.04 -9.01
CA PHE A 171 -0.57 -4.43 -8.11
C PHE A 171 -1.12 -3.15 -7.49
N ASP A 172 -0.75 -2.92 -6.24
CA ASP A 172 -0.88 -1.63 -5.58
C ASP A 172 0.47 -0.91 -5.63
N ALA A 173 0.47 0.40 -5.80
CA ALA A 173 1.72 1.17 -5.91
C ALA A 173 2.55 1.11 -4.61
N ALA A 174 1.94 0.89 -3.45
CA ALA A 174 2.62 0.75 -2.18
C ALA A 174 3.40 -0.57 -2.01
N ASP A 175 3.25 -1.51 -2.93
CA ASP A 175 4.09 -2.71 -3.00
C ASP A 175 5.42 -2.47 -3.75
N ILE A 176 5.66 -1.24 -4.24
CA ILE A 176 6.82 -0.92 -5.08
C ILE A 176 7.72 0.10 -4.39
N LEU A 177 8.98 -0.26 -4.20
CA LEU A 177 10.03 0.63 -3.71
C LEU A 177 11.01 0.98 -4.83
N ARG A 178 11.52 2.22 -4.78
CA ARG A 178 12.43 2.74 -5.81
C ARG A 178 13.85 2.87 -5.25
N PHE A 179 14.80 2.24 -5.93
CA PHE A 179 16.23 2.27 -5.64
C PHE A 179 16.98 2.71 -6.91
N GLY A 180 16.74 3.95 -7.34
CA GLY A 180 17.29 4.44 -8.62
C GLY A 180 16.69 3.71 -9.81
N LYS A 181 17.52 2.90 -10.50
CA LYS A 181 17.09 2.05 -11.64
C LYS A 181 16.57 0.67 -11.22
N ASP A 182 16.53 0.40 -9.92
CA ASP A 182 15.97 -0.82 -9.39
C ASP A 182 14.60 -0.54 -8.77
N LEU A 183 13.62 -1.36 -9.10
CA LEU A 183 12.30 -1.37 -8.49
C LEU A 183 12.14 -2.67 -7.73
N ILE A 184 11.94 -2.56 -6.42
CA ILE A 184 11.72 -3.71 -5.55
C ILE A 184 10.22 -3.86 -5.38
N VAL A 185 9.66 -5.00 -5.79
CA VAL A 185 8.22 -5.23 -5.82
C VAL A 185 7.88 -6.42 -4.92
N GLN A 186 7.01 -6.19 -3.94
CA GLN A 186 6.51 -7.25 -3.07
C GLN A 186 5.48 -8.10 -3.82
N HIS A 187 5.70 -9.39 -3.90
CA HIS A 187 4.68 -10.36 -4.25
C HIS A 187 3.89 -10.73 -2.98
N GLY A 188 2.60 -10.44 -2.97
CA GLY A 188 1.75 -10.56 -1.78
C GLY A 188 0.25 -10.53 -2.10
N PHE A 189 -0.54 -10.00 -1.18
CA PHE A 189 -2.00 -9.98 -1.31
C PHE A 189 -2.49 -9.03 -2.40
N THR A 190 -1.79 -7.93 -2.61
CA THR A 190 -2.20 -6.84 -3.49
C THR A 190 -1.46 -6.82 -4.82
N THR A 191 -0.37 -7.60 -4.91
CA THR A 191 0.46 -7.66 -6.11
C THR A 191 0.77 -9.11 -6.47
N ASN A 192 0.32 -9.53 -7.66
CA ASN A 192 0.54 -10.86 -8.20
C ASN A 192 1.68 -10.88 -9.24
N LEU A 193 2.06 -12.06 -9.71
CA LEU A 193 3.16 -12.22 -10.68
C LEU A 193 2.83 -11.61 -12.04
N LYS A 194 1.58 -11.64 -12.49
CA LYS A 194 1.15 -10.95 -13.73
C LYS A 194 1.31 -9.44 -13.62
N GLY A 195 1.00 -8.84 -12.47
CA GLY A 195 1.24 -7.43 -12.21
C GLY A 195 2.73 -7.08 -12.27
N ILE A 196 3.58 -7.93 -11.69
CA ILE A 196 5.05 -7.79 -11.73
C ILE A 196 5.56 -7.92 -13.17
N ASP A 197 5.06 -8.87 -13.94
CA ASP A 197 5.41 -9.03 -15.35
C ASP A 197 4.98 -7.82 -16.19
N TRP A 198 3.79 -7.29 -15.92
CA TRP A 198 3.33 -6.05 -16.56
C TRP A 198 4.27 -4.88 -16.25
N LEU A 199 4.64 -4.68 -14.99
CA LEU A 199 5.58 -3.64 -14.57
C LEU A 199 6.95 -3.80 -15.23
N THR A 200 7.43 -5.04 -15.39
CA THR A 200 8.69 -5.35 -16.07
C THR A 200 8.67 -4.91 -17.54
N ARG A 201 7.56 -5.13 -18.21
CA ARG A 201 7.39 -4.70 -19.62
C ARG A 201 7.15 -3.19 -19.74
N HIS A 202 6.49 -2.60 -18.75
CA HIS A 202 6.17 -1.16 -18.76
C HIS A 202 7.41 -0.30 -18.48
N PHE A 203 8.33 -0.78 -17.61
CA PHE A 203 9.57 -0.09 -17.27
C PHE A 203 10.83 -0.80 -17.79
N PRO A 204 11.02 -0.89 -19.13
CA PRO A 204 12.12 -1.69 -19.72
C PRO A 204 13.52 -1.16 -19.35
N ASP A 205 13.63 0.12 -18.95
CA ASP A 205 14.88 0.74 -18.53
C ASP A 205 15.18 0.57 -17.02
N HIS A 206 14.34 -0.19 -16.30
CA HIS A 206 14.50 -0.49 -14.88
C HIS A 206 14.63 -1.99 -14.66
N ARG A 207 15.33 -2.37 -13.58
CA ARG A 207 15.41 -3.75 -13.12
C ARG A 207 14.33 -3.98 -12.07
N ILE A 208 13.46 -4.93 -12.31
CA ILE A 208 12.40 -5.31 -11.36
C ILE A 208 12.88 -6.49 -10.53
N HIS A 209 12.89 -6.33 -9.22
CA HIS A 209 13.27 -7.39 -8.27
C HIS A 209 12.06 -7.76 -7.43
N THR A 210 11.65 -9.02 -7.52
CA THR A 210 10.53 -9.55 -6.74
C THR A 210 11.02 -9.98 -5.37
N VAL A 211 10.37 -9.50 -4.32
CA VAL A 211 10.61 -9.90 -2.93
C VAL A 211 9.35 -10.45 -2.28
N ASN A 212 9.51 -11.25 -1.23
CA ASN A 212 8.41 -11.74 -0.42
C ASN A 212 8.84 -11.87 1.05
N PHE A 213 7.87 -11.80 1.95
CA PHE A 213 8.07 -11.87 3.40
C PHE A 213 7.30 -13.05 3.97
N PRO A 214 7.88 -14.26 3.98
CA PRO A 214 7.18 -15.49 4.39
C PRO A 214 6.74 -15.50 5.86
N GLY A 215 7.34 -14.65 6.71
CA GLY A 215 6.91 -14.46 8.10
C GLY A 215 5.68 -13.57 8.29
N ASP A 216 5.11 -13.03 7.19
CA ASP A 216 3.91 -12.20 7.24
C ASP A 216 2.67 -13.02 6.82
N PRO A 217 1.70 -13.27 7.73
CA PRO A 217 0.45 -13.96 7.37
C PRO A 217 -0.50 -13.08 6.54
N TYR A 218 -0.23 -11.77 6.44
CA TYR A 218 -1.04 -10.78 5.73
C TYR A 218 -0.14 -9.82 4.95
N PRO A 219 0.61 -10.30 3.93
CA PRO A 219 1.62 -9.49 3.23
C PRO A 219 0.96 -8.47 2.30
N ILE A 220 0.67 -7.30 2.86
CA ILE A 220 0.14 -6.14 2.14
C ILE A 220 1.09 -4.98 2.34
N HIS A 221 1.43 -4.31 1.26
CA HIS A 221 2.25 -3.11 1.19
C HIS A 221 3.62 -3.25 1.86
N ILE A 222 4.65 -3.15 1.05
CA ILE A 222 6.04 -3.30 1.50
C ILE A 222 6.51 -2.15 2.39
N ASP A 223 5.87 -1.01 2.32
CA ASP A 223 6.28 0.26 2.94
C ASP A 223 6.24 0.25 4.48
N ALA A 224 5.46 -0.63 5.10
CA ALA A 224 5.47 -0.88 6.55
C ALA A 224 6.32 -2.10 6.95
N THR A 225 7.14 -2.61 6.02
CA THR A 225 7.92 -3.83 6.22
C THR A 225 9.39 -3.65 5.88
N PHE A 226 9.69 -2.93 4.78
CA PHE A 226 11.03 -2.76 4.25
C PHE A 226 11.15 -1.37 3.62
N THR A 227 11.90 -0.46 4.26
CA THR A 227 11.90 0.96 3.89
C THR A 227 13.32 1.47 3.68
N PRO A 228 13.66 1.99 2.49
CA PRO A 228 14.93 2.67 2.27
C PRO A 228 14.91 4.02 2.99
N ILE A 229 15.86 4.22 3.90
CA ILE A 229 15.98 5.43 4.73
C ILE A 229 16.90 6.47 4.06
N ARG A 230 18.00 5.98 3.51
CA ARG A 230 18.98 6.78 2.75
C ARG A 230 19.81 5.83 1.87
N PRO A 231 20.57 6.34 0.91
CA PRO A 231 21.51 5.50 0.18
C PRO A 231 22.39 4.67 1.12
N GLY A 232 22.42 3.36 0.91
CA GLY A 232 23.16 2.40 1.72
C GLY A 232 22.48 1.95 3.02
N LEU A 233 21.28 2.42 3.36
CA LEU A 233 20.60 2.03 4.60
C LEU A 233 19.12 1.70 4.39
N ILE A 234 18.71 0.53 4.86
CA ILE A 234 17.34 0.03 4.82
C ILE A 234 16.88 -0.31 6.23
N LEU A 235 15.65 0.09 6.57
CA LEU A 235 14.95 -0.34 7.78
C LEU A 235 14.06 -1.52 7.44
N ASN A 236 14.22 -2.64 8.16
CA ASN A 236 13.38 -3.83 7.98
C ASN A 236 12.61 -4.16 9.27
N ASN A 237 11.39 -4.58 9.10
CA ASN A 237 10.56 -5.09 10.20
C ASN A 237 11.18 -6.36 10.78
N PRO A 238 11.46 -6.43 12.11
CA PRO A 238 12.12 -7.58 12.72
C PRO A 238 11.29 -8.87 12.72
N VAL A 239 9.95 -8.75 12.60
CA VAL A 239 9.05 -9.93 12.52
C VAL A 239 8.74 -10.34 11.07
N ARG A 240 9.03 -9.48 10.10
CA ARG A 240 8.83 -9.71 8.66
C ARG A 240 10.17 -9.59 7.93
N LYS A 241 11.09 -10.48 8.26
CA LYS A 241 12.45 -10.44 7.72
C LYS A 241 12.48 -10.88 6.27
N LEU A 242 13.27 -10.16 5.48
CA LEU A 242 13.59 -10.59 4.12
C LEU A 242 14.40 -11.91 4.18
N PRO A 243 14.07 -12.94 3.36
CA PRO A 243 14.84 -14.16 3.26
C PRO A 243 16.31 -13.89 2.94
N GLN A 244 17.22 -14.73 3.49
CA GLN A 244 18.66 -14.52 3.34
C GLN A 244 19.12 -14.46 1.88
N GLU A 245 18.55 -15.27 1.01
CA GLU A 245 18.84 -15.26 -0.43
C GLU A 245 18.47 -13.94 -1.11
N GLN A 246 17.39 -13.29 -0.68
CA GLN A 246 16.96 -12.00 -1.21
C GLN A 246 17.72 -10.83 -0.56
N ARG A 247 18.20 -10.99 0.66
CA ARG A 247 19.06 -9.99 1.34
C ARG A 247 20.35 -9.73 0.60
N LYS A 248 20.93 -10.76 -0.04
CA LYS A 248 22.17 -10.63 -0.80
C LYS A 248 22.07 -9.58 -1.91
N LEU A 249 20.90 -9.41 -2.53
CA LEU A 249 20.69 -8.35 -3.52
C LEU A 249 21.08 -6.97 -2.97
N PHE A 250 20.81 -6.72 -1.71
CA PHE A 250 21.09 -5.44 -1.06
C PHE A 250 22.49 -5.41 -0.47
N GLU A 251 22.89 -6.44 0.27
CA GLU A 251 24.17 -6.55 0.95
C GLU A 251 25.36 -6.51 -0.02
N ASP A 252 25.26 -7.25 -1.15
CA ASP A 252 26.28 -7.29 -2.20
C ASP A 252 26.39 -5.94 -2.96
N ASN A 253 25.38 -5.09 -2.87
CA ASN A 253 25.36 -3.74 -3.45
C ASN A 253 25.59 -2.63 -2.41
N GLY A 254 26.15 -2.96 -1.25
CA GLY A 254 26.57 -1.99 -0.23
C GLY A 254 25.44 -1.40 0.61
N TRP A 255 24.30 -2.10 0.70
CA TRP A 255 23.20 -1.71 1.57
C TRP A 255 23.28 -2.44 2.91
N GLU A 256 23.23 -1.68 3.99
CA GLU A 256 23.04 -2.19 5.35
C GLU A 256 21.54 -2.34 5.62
N ILE A 257 21.13 -3.49 6.17
CA ILE A 257 19.77 -3.75 6.60
C ILE A 257 19.74 -3.75 8.13
N VAL A 258 19.11 -2.72 8.71
CA VAL A 258 18.90 -2.60 10.15
C VAL A 258 17.45 -2.96 10.50
N TYR A 259 17.23 -3.40 11.73
CA TYR A 259 15.89 -3.75 12.19
C TYR A 259 15.26 -2.61 12.99
N ALA A 260 13.97 -2.36 12.74
CA ALA A 260 13.20 -1.38 13.47
C ALA A 260 13.13 -1.73 14.96
N ALA A 261 13.09 -0.71 15.81
CA ALA A 261 12.75 -0.85 17.22
C ALA A 261 11.31 -1.38 17.38
N GLN A 262 11.00 -1.95 18.53
CA GLN A 262 9.63 -2.38 18.82
C GLN A 262 8.68 -1.16 18.76
N PRO A 263 7.47 -1.33 18.21
CA PRO A 263 6.47 -0.27 18.23
C PRO A 263 6.17 0.22 19.65
N ALA A 264 5.85 1.50 19.80
CA ALA A 264 5.49 2.09 21.08
C ALA A 264 4.18 1.50 21.64
N HIS A 265 3.30 1.02 20.77
CA HIS A 265 2.03 0.40 21.13
C HIS A 265 2.02 -1.09 20.78
N ASN A 266 1.46 -1.91 21.66
CA ASN A 266 1.38 -3.37 21.48
C ASN A 266 0.17 -3.80 20.65
N SER A 267 -0.80 -2.92 20.44
CA SER A 267 -1.99 -3.16 19.63
C SER A 267 -2.30 -1.94 18.77
N PRO A 268 -2.82 -2.13 17.56
CA PRO A 268 -3.30 -0.99 16.77
C PRO A 268 -4.51 -0.35 17.46
N PRO A 269 -4.77 0.95 17.21
CA PRO A 269 -5.98 1.61 17.69
C PRO A 269 -7.24 0.87 17.23
N ASP A 270 -8.32 0.99 18.01
CA ASP A 270 -9.61 0.40 17.66
C ASP A 270 -10.07 0.86 16.27
N LEU A 271 -10.67 -0.07 15.52
CA LEU A 271 -11.11 0.14 14.14
C LEU A 271 -9.98 0.51 13.16
N SER A 272 -8.73 0.24 13.54
CA SER A 272 -7.57 0.37 12.65
C SER A 272 -7.43 -0.86 11.76
N TYR A 273 -7.17 -0.60 10.48
CA TYR A 273 -6.87 -1.63 9.48
C TYR A 273 -5.37 -1.94 9.39
N TYR A 274 -4.58 -1.35 10.26
CA TYR A 274 -3.13 -1.29 10.15
C TYR A 274 -2.46 -2.13 11.23
N SER A 275 -1.27 -2.61 10.90
CA SER A 275 -0.36 -3.23 11.85
C SER A 275 0.21 -2.18 12.81
N VAL A 276 0.60 -2.60 14.01
CA VAL A 276 1.41 -1.78 14.96
C VAL A 276 2.72 -1.29 14.33
N TRP A 277 3.18 -1.91 13.25
CA TRP A 277 4.39 -1.55 12.50
C TRP A 277 4.19 -0.40 11.52
N LEU A 278 3.03 0.26 11.53
CA LEU A 278 2.78 1.42 10.65
C LEU A 278 3.76 2.58 10.92
N SER A 279 4.35 2.64 12.12
CA SER A 279 5.44 3.58 12.45
C SER A 279 6.67 3.47 11.53
N MET A 280 6.82 2.36 10.79
CA MET A 280 7.84 2.20 9.76
C MET A 280 7.48 2.85 8.42
N ASN A 281 6.22 3.22 8.21
CA ASN A 281 5.79 3.91 6.99
C ASN A 281 6.16 5.39 7.07
N VAL A 282 7.40 5.70 6.72
CA VAL A 282 8.00 7.02 6.86
C VAL A 282 8.08 7.75 5.52
N LEU A 283 7.95 9.06 5.54
CA LEU A 283 8.29 9.92 4.42
C LEU A 283 9.74 10.40 4.58
N VAL A 284 10.62 9.92 3.70
CA VAL A 284 12.01 10.39 3.63
C VAL A 284 12.05 11.68 2.83
N LEU A 285 12.42 12.79 3.47
CA LEU A 285 12.55 14.11 2.84
C LEU A 285 13.95 14.33 2.29
N ASP A 286 14.96 13.88 3.03
CA ASP A 286 16.36 13.86 2.62
C ASP A 286 17.11 12.77 3.42
N PRO A 287 18.40 12.47 3.12
CA PRO A 287 19.15 11.41 3.80
C PRO A 287 19.30 11.56 5.33
N CYS A 288 19.01 12.74 5.87
CA CYS A 288 19.14 13.04 7.29
C CYS A 288 17.80 13.32 7.98
N LEU A 289 16.70 13.31 7.22
CA LEU A 289 15.40 13.75 7.73
C LEU A 289 14.29 12.79 7.31
N LEU A 290 13.76 12.10 8.31
CA LEU A 290 12.56 11.27 8.20
C LEU A 290 11.40 12.01 8.85
N TYR A 291 10.23 11.88 8.27
CA TYR A 291 8.96 12.22 8.90
C TYR A 291 8.13 10.95 9.09
N THR A 292 7.71 10.71 10.31
CA THR A 292 6.72 9.70 10.63
C THR A 292 5.43 10.43 10.99
N SER A 293 4.29 9.97 10.55
CA SER A 293 3.00 10.39 11.09
C SER A 293 2.84 9.68 12.43
N ASP A 294 3.61 10.08 13.42
CA ASP A 294 3.65 9.31 14.64
C ASP A 294 2.44 9.62 15.52
N ALA A 295 1.78 8.55 15.92
CA ALA A 295 0.81 8.55 17.00
C ALA A 295 1.46 8.53 18.40
N ALA A 296 2.78 8.68 18.49
CA ALA A 296 3.51 8.66 19.76
C ALA A 296 3.53 10.02 20.48
N ASP A 297 2.99 11.07 19.86
CA ASP A 297 2.92 12.42 20.44
C ASP A 297 1.56 12.71 21.15
N ASP A 298 0.78 11.68 21.50
CA ASP A 298 -0.45 11.81 22.31
C ASP A 298 -0.26 11.30 23.74
#